data_5f244fb9c999a0bdc7cb6513e2af3c65
#
_entry.id   5f244fb9c999a0bdc7cb6513e2af3c65
#
_cell.length_a   1.000
_cell.length_b   1.000
_cell.length_c   1.000
_cell.angle_alpha   90.00
_cell.angle_beta   90.00
_cell.angle_gamma   90.00
#
_symmetry.space_group_name_H-M   'P 1'
#
loop_
_entity.id
_entity.type
_entity.pdbx_description
1 polymer ?
#
loop_
_entity_poly.entity_id
_entity_poly.type
_entity_poly.pdbx_seq_one_letter_code
_entity_poly.pdbx_strand_id
1 'polypeptide(L)'
;MIMKRILTKLAVVLIAVSAPAMASSQALEGRWANAKRSVIVKVSRCGDAYCGTISWASAHNREKGTTPGTRVLSDLKPAGDGVYKGRAFEPKRDISGSATVRQVGPDVMIVKGCAVMGLFCKEQRWTRIS
;
A
#
# COMPACT_ATOMS: atom_id res chain seq x y z
N MET A 1 2.82 -69.21 30.18
CA MET A 1 3.11 -67.77 30.41
C MET A 1 2.77 -67.03 29.19
N ILE A 2 1.72 -66.22 29.28
CA ILE A 2 1.30 -65.38 28.16
C ILE A 2 1.88 -63.99 28.38
N MET A 3 2.86 -63.64 27.57
CA MET A 3 3.36 -62.27 27.57
C MET A 3 2.42 -61.41 26.77
N LYS A 4 1.65 -60.57 27.45
CA LYS A 4 0.89 -59.52 26.80
C LYS A 4 1.87 -58.46 26.31
N ARG A 5 2.08 -58.43 25.01
CA ARG A 5 2.76 -57.28 24.40
C ARG A 5 1.79 -56.12 24.38
N ILE A 6 2.02 -55.17 25.22
CA ILE A 6 1.32 -53.90 25.17
C ILE A 6 1.89 -53.15 23.97
N LEU A 7 1.16 -53.14 22.88
CA LEU A 7 1.47 -52.27 21.75
C LEU A 7 0.99 -50.88 22.14
N THR A 8 1.92 -50.10 22.62
CA THR A 8 1.67 -48.64 22.78
C THR A 8 1.59 -48.04 21.38
N LYS A 9 0.38 -47.82 20.93
CA LYS A 9 0.20 -47.06 19.72
C LYS A 9 0.57 -45.62 20.05
N LEU A 10 1.75 -45.18 19.63
CA LEU A 10 2.07 -43.77 19.60
C LEU A 10 1.16 -43.09 18.56
N ALA A 11 0.15 -42.39 19.04
CA ALA A 11 -0.61 -41.50 18.20
C ALA A 11 0.27 -40.27 17.94
N VAL A 12 0.84 -40.23 16.75
CA VAL A 12 1.51 -39.03 16.27
C VAL A 12 0.41 -38.00 15.96
N VAL A 13 0.19 -37.07 16.87
CA VAL A 13 -0.68 -35.95 16.61
C VAL A 13 0.08 -34.99 15.70
N LEU A 14 -0.19 -35.05 14.42
CA LEU A 14 0.25 -34.04 13.47
C LEU A 14 -0.56 -32.80 13.75
N ILE A 15 0.02 -31.89 14.52
CA ILE A 15 -0.50 -30.53 14.63
C ILE A 15 -0.17 -29.85 13.31
N ALA A 16 -1.13 -29.80 12.42
CA ALA A 16 -1.03 -28.94 11.28
C ALA A 16 -1.05 -27.49 11.80
N VAL A 17 0.11 -26.91 11.95
CA VAL A 17 0.21 -25.47 12.12
C VAL A 17 -0.20 -24.88 10.78
N SER A 18 -1.50 -24.56 10.63
CA SER A 18 -1.89 -23.65 9.60
C SER A 18 -1.22 -22.33 9.95
N ALA A 19 -0.10 -22.03 9.28
CA ALA A 19 0.37 -20.65 9.23
C ALA A 19 -0.86 -19.83 8.87
N PRO A 20 -1.23 -18.76 9.65
CA PRO A 20 -2.21 -17.84 9.18
C PRO A 20 -1.72 -17.49 7.79
N ALA A 21 -2.54 -17.77 6.78
CA ALA A 21 -2.35 -17.13 5.52
C ALA A 21 -2.20 -15.67 5.94
N MET A 22 -0.99 -15.17 5.89
CA MET A 22 -0.77 -13.76 5.88
C MET A 22 -1.66 -13.37 4.73
N ALA A 23 -2.91 -13.02 5.05
CA ALA A 23 -3.73 -12.31 4.11
C ALA A 23 -2.73 -11.32 3.59
N SER A 24 -2.10 -11.70 2.49
CA SER A 24 -0.99 -10.97 2.02
C SER A 24 -1.53 -9.57 2.05
N SER A 25 -1.18 -8.88 3.13
CA SER A 25 -1.12 -7.47 3.01
C SER A 25 -0.28 -7.36 1.78
N GLN A 26 -0.91 -7.40 0.63
CA GLN A 26 -0.27 -6.90 -0.52
C GLN A 26 0.05 -5.51 -0.08
N ALA A 27 1.27 -5.40 0.40
CA ALA A 27 1.87 -4.16 0.77
C ALA A 27 1.44 -3.16 -0.28
N LEU A 28 1.46 -1.92 0.03
CA LEU A 28 1.11 -0.87 -0.93
C LEU A 28 1.91 -0.96 -2.24
N GLU A 29 2.92 -1.83 -2.31
CA GLU A 29 3.73 -2.04 -3.49
C GLU A 29 2.88 -2.40 -4.71
N GLY A 30 3.20 -1.77 -5.82
CA GLY A 30 2.51 -2.00 -7.08
C GLY A 30 2.24 -0.71 -7.83
N ARG A 31 1.52 -0.83 -8.92
CA ARG A 31 1.10 0.30 -9.73
C ARG A 31 -0.37 0.59 -9.49
N TRP A 32 -0.65 1.85 -9.28
CA TRP A 32 -1.97 2.34 -8.90
C TRP A 32 -2.41 3.45 -9.84
N ALA A 33 -3.64 3.35 -10.32
CA ALA A 33 -4.25 4.36 -11.16
C ALA A 33 -5.23 5.22 -10.37
N ASN A 34 -5.25 6.52 -10.64
CA ASN A 34 -6.29 7.40 -10.13
C ASN A 34 -7.65 7.08 -10.78
N ALA A 35 -8.74 7.65 -10.25
CA ALA A 35 -10.10 7.36 -10.74
C ALA A 35 -10.28 7.68 -12.22
N LYS A 36 -9.65 8.72 -12.73
CA LYS A 36 -9.72 9.12 -14.15
C LYS A 36 -8.79 8.32 -15.05
N ARG A 37 -7.95 7.43 -14.47
CA ARG A 37 -6.92 6.67 -15.20
C ARG A 37 -5.98 7.56 -16.01
N SER A 38 -5.72 8.75 -15.50
CA SER A 38 -4.86 9.74 -16.15
C SER A 38 -3.47 9.83 -15.54
N VAL A 39 -3.25 9.18 -14.40
CA VAL A 39 -1.96 9.10 -13.72
C VAL A 39 -1.80 7.70 -13.14
N ILE A 40 -0.62 7.13 -13.32
CA ILE A 40 -0.23 5.87 -12.69
C ILE A 40 0.94 6.15 -11.76
N VAL A 41 0.80 5.71 -10.52
CA VAL A 41 1.83 5.84 -9.48
C VAL A 41 2.36 4.46 -9.14
N LYS A 42 3.67 4.31 -9.19
CA LYS A 42 4.35 3.12 -8.71
C LYS A 42 4.71 3.31 -7.24
N VAL A 43 4.15 2.49 -6.39
CA VAL A 43 4.48 2.46 -4.97
C VAL A 43 5.51 1.36 -4.73
N SER A 44 6.59 1.70 -4.06
CA SER A 44 7.68 0.79 -3.74
C SER A 44 8.28 1.12 -2.38
N ARG A 45 9.09 0.22 -1.85
CA ARG A 45 9.80 0.47 -0.61
C ARG A 45 10.92 1.47 -0.80
N CYS A 46 11.05 2.41 0.16
CA CYS A 46 12.14 3.36 0.30
C CYS A 46 12.71 3.23 1.71
N GLY A 47 13.64 2.31 1.93
CA GLY A 47 14.10 1.99 3.28
C GLY A 47 12.99 1.31 4.10
N ASP A 48 12.66 1.87 5.25
CA ASP A 48 11.61 1.35 6.16
C ASP A 48 10.21 1.90 5.87
N ALA A 49 10.06 2.69 4.80
CA ALA A 49 8.81 3.34 4.42
C ALA A 49 8.43 2.98 2.98
N TYR A 50 7.27 3.45 2.54
CA TYR A 50 6.84 3.38 1.14
C TYR A 50 6.94 4.74 0.48
N CYS A 51 7.24 4.75 -0.81
CA CYS A 51 7.22 5.92 -1.68
C CYS A 51 6.40 5.65 -2.91
N GLY A 52 5.76 6.69 -3.43
CA GLY A 52 5.03 6.64 -4.68
C GLY A 52 5.64 7.59 -5.70
N THR A 53 5.94 7.08 -6.90
CA THR A 53 6.53 7.84 -7.99
C THR A 53 5.65 7.72 -9.22
N ILE A 54 5.39 8.82 -9.90
CA ILE A 54 4.62 8.79 -11.14
C ILE A 54 5.37 7.95 -12.17
N SER A 55 4.74 6.88 -12.66
CA SER A 55 5.28 6.03 -13.71
C SER A 55 4.73 6.38 -15.08
N TRP A 56 3.53 6.94 -15.14
CA TRP A 56 2.86 7.37 -16.35
C TRP A 56 1.86 8.48 -16.03
N ALA A 57 1.70 9.41 -16.95
CA ALA A 57 0.66 10.42 -16.91
C ALA A 57 0.19 10.74 -18.31
N SER A 58 -1.09 11.09 -18.45
CA SER A 58 -1.65 11.54 -19.74
C SER A 58 -0.95 12.80 -20.24
N ALA A 59 -1.03 13.05 -21.55
CA ALA A 59 -0.43 14.25 -22.14
C ALA A 59 -0.92 15.53 -21.46
N HIS A 60 -2.22 15.62 -21.19
CA HIS A 60 -2.84 16.76 -20.50
C HIS A 60 -2.22 16.96 -19.11
N ASN A 61 -2.04 15.90 -18.34
CA ASN A 61 -1.43 16.01 -17.01
C ASN A 61 0.06 16.36 -17.08
N ARG A 62 0.80 15.83 -18.07
CA ARG A 62 2.21 16.18 -18.28
C ARG A 62 2.39 17.66 -18.61
N GLU A 63 1.52 18.22 -19.44
CA GLU A 63 1.53 19.65 -19.76
C GLU A 63 1.31 20.52 -18.53
N LYS A 64 0.61 20.00 -17.53
CA LYS A 64 0.34 20.72 -16.27
C LYS A 64 1.33 20.43 -15.16
N GLY A 65 2.43 19.74 -15.46
CA GLY A 65 3.51 19.48 -14.51
C GLY A 65 3.50 18.12 -13.82
N THR A 66 2.54 17.25 -14.15
CA THR A 66 2.51 15.88 -13.63
C THR A 66 3.35 14.99 -14.52
N THR A 67 4.64 14.88 -14.23
CA THR A 67 5.59 14.18 -15.10
C THR A 67 6.06 12.87 -14.49
N PRO A 68 6.29 11.82 -15.32
CA PRO A 68 6.92 10.59 -14.85
C PRO A 68 8.25 10.85 -14.15
N GLY A 69 8.54 10.08 -13.11
CA GLY A 69 9.73 10.24 -12.27
C GLY A 69 9.51 11.15 -11.06
N THR A 70 8.43 11.92 -11.01
CA THR A 70 8.11 12.76 -9.86
C THR A 70 7.62 11.93 -8.69
N ARG A 71 8.23 12.12 -7.52
CA ARG A 71 7.78 11.49 -6.29
C ARG A 71 6.61 12.27 -5.70
N VAL A 72 5.46 11.62 -5.56
CA VAL A 72 4.23 12.24 -5.05
C VAL A 72 3.85 11.76 -3.65
N LEU A 73 4.35 10.61 -3.22
CA LEU A 73 4.20 10.08 -1.86
C LEU A 73 5.56 9.70 -1.32
N SER A 74 5.84 10.05 -0.06
CA SER A 74 7.09 9.71 0.62
C SER A 74 6.84 9.43 2.10
N ASP A 75 7.79 8.72 2.71
CA ASP A 75 7.79 8.40 4.14
C ASP A 75 6.50 7.76 4.63
N LEU A 76 5.81 6.99 3.80
CA LEU A 76 4.59 6.30 4.20
C LEU A 76 4.94 5.14 5.12
N LYS A 77 4.57 5.27 6.39
CA LYS A 77 4.80 4.26 7.43
C LYS A 77 3.48 3.75 7.99
N PRO A 78 3.41 2.47 8.35
CA PRO A 78 2.21 1.91 8.96
C PRO A 78 1.80 2.67 10.22
N ALA A 79 0.51 2.99 10.32
CA ALA A 79 -0.09 3.67 11.46
C ALA A 79 -1.24 2.85 12.09
N GLY A 80 -1.33 1.55 11.73
CA GLY A 80 -2.36 0.62 12.21
C GLY A 80 -3.55 0.51 11.26
N ASP A 81 -4.21 -0.64 11.29
CA ASP A 81 -5.48 -0.91 10.58
C ASP A 81 -5.49 -0.58 9.07
N GLY A 82 -4.40 -0.89 8.39
CA GLY A 82 -4.29 -0.62 6.96
C GLY A 82 -4.08 0.86 6.62
N VAL A 83 -3.78 1.69 7.61
CA VAL A 83 -3.50 3.11 7.46
C VAL A 83 -1.99 3.34 7.43
N TYR A 84 -1.56 4.22 6.52
CA TYR A 84 -0.17 4.66 6.39
C TYR A 84 -0.15 6.18 6.42
N LYS A 85 0.83 6.75 7.10
CA LYS A 85 1.00 8.20 7.19
C LYS A 85 2.39 8.61 6.72
N GLY A 86 2.45 9.69 6.01
CA GLY A 86 3.68 10.23 5.45
C GLY A 86 3.48 11.60 4.85
N ARG A 87 4.07 11.82 3.69
CA ARG A 87 4.03 13.09 3.00
C ARG A 87 3.52 12.95 1.57
N ALA A 88 2.84 13.97 1.10
CA ALA A 88 2.33 14.09 -0.26
C ALA A 88 2.92 15.32 -0.95
N PHE A 89 3.08 15.22 -2.27
CA PHE A 89 3.47 16.32 -3.13
C PHE A 89 2.51 16.40 -4.33
N GLU A 90 1.95 17.59 -4.56
CA GLU A 90 1.10 17.88 -5.71
C GLU A 90 1.89 18.66 -6.76
N PRO A 91 2.32 18.03 -7.87
CA PRO A 91 3.19 18.69 -8.85
C PRO A 91 2.51 19.82 -9.63
N LYS A 92 1.20 19.75 -9.85
CA LYS A 92 0.49 20.81 -10.58
C LYS A 92 0.50 22.15 -9.87
N ARG A 93 0.53 22.14 -8.55
CA ARG A 93 0.48 23.33 -7.70
C ARG A 93 1.76 23.58 -6.94
N ASP A 94 2.73 22.65 -7.06
CA ASP A 94 4.00 22.68 -6.31
C ASP A 94 3.74 22.82 -4.80
N ILE A 95 2.83 22.00 -4.28
CA ILE A 95 2.43 22.02 -2.87
C ILE A 95 2.80 20.69 -2.22
N SER A 96 3.46 20.75 -1.07
CA SER A 96 3.74 19.60 -0.22
C SER A 96 2.89 19.65 1.05
N GLY A 97 2.58 18.48 1.58
CA GLY A 97 1.82 18.37 2.82
C GLY A 97 1.88 16.99 3.43
N SER A 98 0.97 16.73 4.35
CA SER A 98 0.83 15.41 4.95
C SER A 98 0.06 14.48 4.02
N ALA A 99 0.35 13.19 4.10
CA ALA A 99 -0.38 12.14 3.41
C ALA A 99 -0.92 11.14 4.41
N THR A 100 -2.15 10.71 4.17
CA THR A 100 -2.74 9.54 4.83
C THR A 100 -3.24 8.62 3.72
N VAL A 101 -2.79 7.37 3.75
CA VAL A 101 -3.21 6.35 2.81
C VAL A 101 -3.91 5.27 3.60
N ARG A 102 -5.10 4.91 3.21
CA ARG A 102 -5.85 3.79 3.78
C ARG A 102 -6.11 2.75 2.71
N GLN A 103 -5.57 1.57 2.90
CA GLN A 103 -5.88 0.43 2.05
C GLN A 103 -7.20 -0.18 2.50
N VAL A 104 -8.20 -0.16 1.63
CA VAL A 104 -9.56 -0.63 1.92
C VAL A 104 -9.85 -1.98 1.26
N GLY A 105 -8.83 -2.62 0.76
CA GLY A 105 -8.88 -3.91 0.11
C GLY A 105 -7.58 -4.17 -0.62
N PRO A 106 -7.40 -5.34 -1.26
CA PRO A 106 -6.15 -5.66 -1.95
C PRO A 106 -5.86 -4.71 -3.13
N ASP A 107 -6.90 -4.16 -3.75
CA ASP A 107 -6.80 -3.42 -4.99
C ASP A 107 -7.30 -1.98 -4.93
N VAL A 108 -7.65 -1.50 -3.73
CA VAL A 108 -8.17 -0.15 -3.54
C VAL A 108 -7.50 0.52 -2.37
N MET A 109 -7.09 1.77 -2.56
CA MET A 109 -6.67 2.62 -1.46
C MET A 109 -7.25 4.03 -1.61
N ILE A 110 -7.46 4.68 -0.46
CA ILE A 110 -7.87 6.07 -0.37
C ILE A 110 -6.65 6.87 0.02
N VAL A 111 -6.31 7.84 -0.80
CA VAL A 111 -5.15 8.72 -0.59
C VAL A 111 -5.65 10.11 -0.24
N LYS A 112 -5.28 10.60 0.94
CA LYS A 112 -5.62 11.93 1.40
C LYS A 112 -4.35 12.75 1.59
N GLY A 113 -4.26 13.86 0.88
CA GLY A 113 -3.20 14.84 1.05
C GLY A 113 -3.74 16.10 1.68
N CYS A 114 -3.04 16.64 2.66
CA CYS A 114 -3.41 17.88 3.35
C CYS A 114 -2.23 18.84 3.37
N ALA A 115 -2.48 20.08 2.99
CA ALA A 115 -1.49 21.16 3.01
C ALA A 115 -1.96 22.28 3.95
N VAL A 116 -1.06 23.24 4.22
CA VAL A 116 -1.33 24.41 5.07
C VAL A 116 -1.94 24.01 6.41
N MET A 117 -1.17 23.27 7.21
CA MET A 117 -1.54 22.83 8.57
C MET A 117 -2.89 22.09 8.62
N GLY A 118 -3.22 21.33 7.56
CA GLY A 118 -4.43 20.54 7.50
C GLY A 118 -5.68 21.28 7.04
N LEU A 119 -5.57 22.54 6.62
CA LEU A 119 -6.71 23.34 6.17
C LEU A 119 -7.18 22.97 4.75
N PHE A 120 -6.27 22.53 3.89
CA PHE A 120 -6.59 22.12 2.54
C PHE A 120 -6.30 20.65 2.35
N CYS A 121 -7.35 19.84 2.26
CA CYS A 121 -7.24 18.41 2.07
C CYS A 121 -7.90 18.00 0.76
N LYS A 122 -7.25 17.07 0.05
CA LYS A 122 -7.79 16.44 -1.15
C LYS A 122 -7.72 14.93 -0.97
N GLU A 123 -8.80 14.25 -1.28
CA GLU A 123 -8.92 12.81 -1.19
C GLU A 123 -9.13 12.21 -2.57
N GLN A 124 -8.43 11.10 -2.84
CA GLN A 124 -8.54 10.37 -4.11
C GLN A 124 -8.65 8.87 -3.83
N ARG A 125 -9.41 8.20 -4.68
CA ARG A 125 -9.49 6.74 -4.70
C ARG A 125 -8.58 6.23 -5.81
N TRP A 126 -7.62 5.36 -5.44
CA TRP A 126 -6.72 4.73 -6.40
C TRP A 126 -6.99 3.23 -6.46
N THR A 127 -6.89 2.69 -7.66
CA THR A 127 -7.10 1.27 -7.92
C THR A 127 -5.79 0.64 -8.40
N ARG A 128 -5.46 -0.52 -7.83
CA ARG A 128 -4.29 -1.29 -8.24
C ARG A 128 -4.49 -1.81 -9.66
N ILE A 129 -3.48 -1.65 -10.49
CA ILE A 129 -3.46 -2.17 -11.86
C ILE A 129 -2.40 -3.25 -12.08
N SER A 130 -1.44 -3.36 -11.18
CA SER A 130 -0.47 -4.47 -11.21
C SER A 130 0.36 -4.60 -9.92
#